data_2f646986fe92ba2b27ced37aa80ad56e
#
_entry.id   2f646986fe92ba2b27ced37aa80ad56e
#
_cell.length_a   1.000
_cell.length_b   1.000
_cell.length_c   1.000
_cell.angle_alpha   90.00
_cell.angle_beta   90.00
_cell.angle_gamma   90.00
#
_symmetry.space_group_name_H-M   'P 1'
#
loop_
_entity.id
_entity.type
_entity.pdbx_description
1 polymer ?
#
loop_
_entity_poly.entity_id
_entity_poly.type
_entity_poly.pdbx_seq_one_letter_code
_entity_poly.pdbx_strand_id
1 'polypeptide(L)'
;MDAIKINLDDYELFGGGANGESFNHKTDPTVMLKLYRPGIVQQPLDEITLARKVYEMGISTPEPGDYVTTGDGRYGIRFRRITGKKSYSRATGDEPEKVGQFAREFAGMCLQLHATHVDTTQFENVKERYFRLLGENPFFDAVQKAKLERFIADVPDEDTAIHGDLQYSNAIFVGNERYFIDLGDFCWGNHLFDLGMVYLCCNLSNADFIEETFHMPKSLAIKFWEFFAREYFGPGIPLKEIEELILPFAGLKTLIVERDTKRPMPELRVGLESILS
;
A
#
# COMPACT_ATOMS: atom_id res chain seq x y z
N MET A 1 -1.44 -24.49 -6.81
CA MET A 1 -2.05 -24.69 -5.45
C MET A 1 -3.54 -24.89 -5.65
N ASP A 2 -4.12 -25.95 -5.09
CA ASP A 2 -5.55 -26.19 -5.21
C ASP A 2 -6.31 -25.40 -4.13
N ALA A 3 -7.45 -24.81 -4.51
CA ALA A 3 -8.28 -24.05 -3.58
C ALA A 3 -9.14 -24.99 -2.73
N ILE A 4 -9.16 -24.73 -1.42
CA ILE A 4 -10.04 -25.45 -0.49
C ILE A 4 -11.45 -24.87 -0.61
N LYS A 5 -12.46 -25.74 -0.84
CA LYS A 5 -13.85 -25.31 -0.90
C LYS A 5 -14.38 -24.99 0.49
N ILE A 6 -14.94 -23.80 0.66
CA ILE A 6 -15.52 -23.33 1.93
C ILE A 6 -17.01 -22.99 1.77
N ASN A 7 -17.74 -23.01 2.90
CA ASN A 7 -19.10 -22.49 2.96
C ASN A 7 -19.08 -21.03 3.42
N LEU A 8 -19.58 -20.10 2.60
CA LEU A 8 -19.61 -18.68 2.94
C LEU A 8 -20.60 -18.38 4.09
N ASP A 9 -21.58 -19.24 4.35
CA ASP A 9 -22.50 -19.10 5.48
C ASP A 9 -21.79 -19.17 6.85
N ASP A 10 -20.56 -19.72 6.92
CA ASP A 10 -19.76 -19.75 8.12
C ASP A 10 -19.07 -18.41 8.43
N TYR A 11 -19.25 -17.42 7.55
CA TYR A 11 -18.57 -16.12 7.63
C TYR A 11 -19.58 -14.97 7.73
N GLU A 12 -19.16 -13.88 8.34
CA GLU A 12 -19.89 -12.63 8.47
C GLU A 12 -19.13 -11.51 7.77
N LEU A 13 -19.80 -10.75 6.89
CA LEU A 13 -19.22 -9.60 6.20
C LEU A 13 -18.82 -8.53 7.23
N PHE A 14 -17.60 -8.07 7.12
CA PHE A 14 -17.02 -7.10 8.04
C PHE A 14 -16.58 -5.82 7.32
N GLY A 15 -16.20 -5.92 6.03
CA GLY A 15 -15.78 -4.78 5.24
C GLY A 15 -15.65 -5.12 3.77
N GLY A 16 -15.40 -4.11 2.94
CA GLY A 16 -15.19 -4.25 1.51
C GLY A 16 -14.22 -3.21 0.98
N GLY A 17 -13.56 -3.53 -0.12
CA GLY A 17 -12.62 -2.67 -0.82
C GLY A 17 -12.73 -2.80 -2.34
N ALA A 18 -11.79 -2.21 -3.06
CA ALA A 18 -11.78 -2.20 -4.53
C ALA A 18 -11.78 -3.61 -5.13
N ASN A 19 -11.00 -4.53 -4.58
CA ASN A 19 -10.77 -5.86 -5.13
C ASN A 19 -11.67 -6.97 -4.57
N GLY A 20 -12.38 -6.72 -3.46
CA GLY A 20 -13.18 -7.75 -2.81
C GLY A 20 -13.76 -7.34 -1.47
N GLU A 21 -14.14 -8.35 -0.72
CA GLU A 21 -14.83 -8.25 0.56
C GLU A 21 -14.04 -8.97 1.65
N SER A 22 -14.12 -8.47 2.87
CA SER A 22 -13.50 -9.05 4.06
C SER A 22 -14.56 -9.61 4.99
N PHE A 23 -14.35 -10.85 5.44
CA PHE A 23 -15.27 -11.57 6.31
C PHE A 23 -14.55 -12.06 7.55
N ASN A 24 -15.25 -12.09 8.68
CA ASN A 24 -14.83 -12.79 9.88
C ASN A 24 -15.50 -14.16 9.93
N HIS A 25 -14.77 -15.19 10.38
CA HIS A 25 -15.39 -16.49 10.64
C HIS A 25 -16.28 -16.40 11.89
N LYS A 26 -17.51 -16.91 11.81
CA LYS A 26 -18.53 -16.73 12.87
C LYS A 26 -18.19 -17.41 14.19
N THR A 27 -17.52 -18.57 14.13
CA THR A 27 -17.21 -19.41 15.30
C THR A 27 -15.73 -19.49 15.62
N ASP A 28 -14.83 -19.16 14.66
CA ASP A 28 -13.39 -19.11 14.89
C ASP A 28 -12.91 -17.67 14.85
N PRO A 29 -12.66 -17.04 16.03
CA PRO A 29 -12.23 -15.65 16.10
C PRO A 29 -10.82 -15.40 15.56
N THR A 30 -10.07 -16.46 15.23
CA THR A 30 -8.69 -16.36 14.72
C THR A 30 -8.61 -16.28 13.19
N VAL A 31 -9.74 -16.50 12.50
CA VAL A 31 -9.79 -16.56 11.02
C VAL A 31 -10.50 -15.35 10.44
N MET A 32 -9.88 -14.72 9.46
CA MET A 32 -10.53 -13.79 8.52
C MET A 32 -10.37 -14.31 7.09
N LEU A 33 -11.31 -13.93 6.22
CA LEU A 33 -11.33 -14.25 4.80
C LEU A 33 -11.32 -12.96 4.00
N LYS A 34 -10.36 -12.82 3.06
CA LYS A 34 -10.41 -11.86 1.95
C LYS A 34 -10.96 -12.59 0.74
N LEU A 35 -12.15 -12.21 0.29
CA LEU A 35 -12.85 -12.86 -0.82
C LEU A 35 -12.91 -11.89 -2.00
N TYR A 36 -12.37 -12.30 -3.13
CA TYR A 36 -12.31 -11.48 -4.34
C TYR A 36 -13.65 -11.43 -5.07
N ARG A 37 -13.83 -10.41 -5.91
CA ARG A 37 -15.04 -10.27 -6.74
C ARG A 37 -15.15 -11.43 -7.73
N PRO A 38 -16.38 -11.76 -8.19
CA PRO A 38 -16.59 -12.80 -9.20
C PRO A 38 -15.72 -12.58 -10.44
N GLY A 39 -15.13 -13.66 -10.97
CA GLY A 39 -14.28 -13.63 -12.16
C GLY A 39 -12.80 -13.32 -11.92
N ILE A 40 -12.41 -12.91 -10.71
CA ILE A 40 -11.00 -12.72 -10.35
C ILE A 40 -10.45 -14.07 -9.85
N VAL A 41 -9.61 -14.71 -10.66
CA VAL A 41 -9.06 -16.05 -10.35
C VAL A 41 -7.57 -16.01 -10.07
N GLN A 42 -6.80 -15.31 -10.90
CA GLN A 42 -5.32 -15.32 -10.80
C GLN A 42 -4.82 -14.46 -9.65
N GLN A 43 -5.37 -13.28 -9.46
CA GLN A 43 -4.91 -12.31 -8.43
C GLN A 43 -4.87 -12.90 -7.01
N PRO A 44 -5.90 -13.62 -6.49
CA PRO A 44 -5.81 -14.21 -5.16
C PRO A 44 -4.75 -15.31 -5.05
N LEU A 45 -4.44 -16.03 -6.13
CA LEU A 45 -3.38 -17.04 -6.14
C LEU A 45 -2.00 -16.38 -6.09
N ASP A 46 -1.80 -15.29 -6.82
CA ASP A 46 -0.57 -14.53 -6.82
C ASP A 46 -0.36 -13.87 -5.44
N GLU A 47 -1.42 -13.27 -4.88
CA GLU A 47 -1.35 -12.62 -3.58
C GLU A 47 -1.03 -13.60 -2.44
N ILE A 48 -1.64 -14.79 -2.38
CA ILE A 48 -1.30 -15.75 -1.32
C ILE A 48 0.13 -16.27 -1.44
N THR A 49 0.60 -16.47 -2.68
CA THR A 49 1.97 -16.91 -2.94
C THR A 49 2.97 -15.86 -2.46
N LEU A 50 2.68 -14.58 -2.75
CA LEU A 50 3.48 -13.45 -2.31
C LEU A 50 3.43 -13.27 -0.79
N ALA A 51 2.22 -13.29 -0.20
CA ALA A 51 2.03 -13.13 1.24
C ALA A 51 2.79 -14.17 2.07
N ARG A 52 2.85 -15.43 1.61
CA ARG A 52 3.63 -16.48 2.27
C ARG A 52 5.13 -16.18 2.26
N LYS A 53 5.68 -15.79 1.10
CA LYS A 53 7.09 -15.40 1.00
C LYS A 53 7.42 -14.23 1.93
N VAL A 54 6.57 -13.19 1.95
CA VAL A 54 6.76 -12.02 2.82
C VAL A 54 6.69 -12.39 4.30
N TYR A 55 5.75 -13.26 4.68
CA TYR A 55 5.63 -13.77 6.05
C TYR A 55 6.86 -14.60 6.46
N GLU A 56 7.35 -15.49 5.58
CA GLU A 56 8.53 -16.32 5.79
C GLU A 56 9.82 -15.49 5.95
N MET A 57 9.89 -14.29 5.35
CA MET A 57 10.99 -13.34 5.55
C MET A 57 10.97 -12.69 6.95
N GLY A 58 9.91 -12.91 7.74
CA GLY A 58 9.77 -12.31 9.08
C GLY A 58 9.24 -10.87 9.07
N ILE A 59 8.74 -10.37 7.93
CA ILE A 59 8.03 -9.10 7.87
C ILE A 59 6.72 -9.26 8.64
N SER A 60 6.47 -8.34 9.58
CA SER A 60 5.29 -8.42 10.43
C SER A 60 4.01 -8.16 9.63
N THR A 61 3.29 -9.23 9.32
CA THR A 61 2.02 -9.25 8.59
C THR A 61 1.13 -10.36 9.15
N PRO A 62 -0.20 -10.32 9.01
CA PRO A 62 -1.06 -11.43 9.39
C PRO A 62 -0.64 -12.72 8.67
N GLU A 63 -0.51 -13.81 9.43
CA GLU A 63 -0.14 -15.11 8.88
C GLU A 63 -1.10 -15.52 7.75
N PRO A 64 -0.60 -15.78 6.53
CA PRO A 64 -1.42 -16.25 5.42
C PRO A 64 -1.77 -17.73 5.61
N GLY A 65 -3.06 -18.05 5.53
CA GLY A 65 -3.59 -19.40 5.66
C GLY A 65 -3.83 -20.06 4.31
N ASP A 66 -5.09 -20.44 4.06
CA ASP A 66 -5.47 -21.22 2.90
C ASP A 66 -5.92 -20.34 1.71
N TYR A 67 -5.60 -20.82 0.50
CA TYR A 67 -6.27 -20.42 -0.73
C TYR A 67 -7.60 -21.14 -0.80
N VAL A 68 -8.69 -20.40 -0.98
CA VAL A 68 -10.05 -20.97 -0.86
C VAL A 68 -10.94 -20.61 -2.05
N THR A 69 -12.01 -21.40 -2.24
CA THR A 69 -13.09 -21.11 -3.17
C THR A 69 -14.46 -21.31 -2.51
N THR A 70 -15.43 -20.52 -2.91
CA THR A 70 -16.81 -20.58 -2.43
C THR A 70 -17.72 -21.34 -3.39
N GLY A 71 -18.95 -21.66 -2.96
CA GLY A 71 -19.93 -22.36 -3.78
C GLY A 71 -20.41 -21.57 -5.00
N ASP A 72 -20.30 -20.24 -4.99
CA ASP A 72 -20.61 -19.33 -6.10
C ASP A 72 -19.41 -19.09 -7.04
N GLY A 73 -18.30 -19.81 -6.84
CA GLY A 73 -17.13 -19.79 -7.72
C GLY A 73 -16.17 -18.61 -7.49
N ARG A 74 -16.31 -17.86 -6.40
CA ARG A 74 -15.33 -16.84 -6.03
C ARG A 74 -14.11 -17.48 -5.35
N TYR A 75 -12.97 -16.81 -5.48
CA TYR A 75 -11.72 -17.20 -4.84
C TYR A 75 -11.34 -16.22 -3.73
N GLY A 76 -10.59 -16.71 -2.73
CA GLY A 76 -10.18 -15.90 -1.61
C GLY A 76 -9.00 -16.48 -0.87
N ILE A 77 -8.59 -15.76 0.16
CA ILE A 77 -7.47 -16.10 1.03
C ILE A 77 -7.94 -15.99 2.48
N ARG A 78 -7.69 -17.04 3.27
CA ARG A 78 -7.77 -16.96 4.72
C ARG A 78 -6.50 -16.34 5.26
N PHE A 79 -6.65 -15.50 6.27
CA PHE A 79 -5.56 -14.95 7.06
C PHE A 79 -5.85 -15.13 8.55
N ARG A 80 -4.79 -15.16 9.35
CA ARG A 80 -4.93 -15.01 10.80
C ARG A 80 -5.56 -13.65 11.09
N ARG A 81 -6.67 -13.66 11.81
CA ARG A 81 -7.38 -12.44 12.21
C ARG A 81 -6.67 -11.77 13.38
N ILE A 82 -6.34 -10.50 13.21
CA ILE A 82 -5.83 -9.66 14.28
C ILE A 82 -7.03 -8.96 14.95
N THR A 83 -7.41 -9.44 16.13
CA THR A 83 -8.57 -8.89 16.88
C THR A 83 -8.18 -7.64 17.64
N GLY A 84 -9.12 -6.66 17.73
CA GLY A 84 -8.89 -5.41 18.47
C GLY A 84 -7.91 -4.45 17.78
N LYS A 85 -7.56 -4.72 16.53
CA LYS A 85 -6.65 -3.86 15.74
C LYS A 85 -7.26 -2.50 15.44
N LYS A 86 -6.40 -1.48 15.35
CA LYS A 86 -6.69 -0.19 14.71
C LYS A 86 -5.68 0.07 13.59
N SER A 87 -6.07 0.70 12.49
CA SER A 87 -5.12 1.27 11.54
C SER A 87 -4.58 2.60 12.05
N TYR A 88 -3.40 3.00 11.61
CA TYR A 88 -2.87 4.32 11.96
C TYR A 88 -3.75 5.47 11.46
N SER A 89 -4.44 5.29 10.32
CA SER A 89 -5.42 6.26 9.83
C SER A 89 -6.58 6.44 10.82
N ARG A 90 -7.24 5.34 11.19
CA ARG A 90 -8.37 5.37 12.12
C ARG A 90 -7.97 5.88 13.50
N ALA A 91 -6.83 5.41 14.03
CA ALA A 91 -6.33 5.87 15.32
C ALA A 91 -6.04 7.38 15.31
N THR A 92 -5.48 7.90 14.22
CA THR A 92 -5.21 9.34 14.07
C THR A 92 -6.49 10.15 14.01
N GLY A 93 -7.53 9.66 13.33
CA GLY A 93 -8.83 10.32 13.29
C GLY A 93 -9.56 10.31 14.65
N ASP A 94 -9.50 9.17 15.37
CA ASP A 94 -10.12 9.00 16.69
C ASP A 94 -9.40 9.81 17.79
N GLU A 95 -8.07 9.98 17.70
CA GLU A 95 -7.20 10.59 18.71
C GLU A 95 -6.24 11.62 18.07
N PRO A 96 -6.76 12.74 17.51
CA PRO A 96 -5.99 13.69 16.71
C PRO A 96 -4.83 14.36 17.46
N GLU A 97 -4.91 14.44 18.79
CA GLU A 97 -3.84 14.96 19.63
C GLU A 97 -2.60 14.04 19.65
N LYS A 98 -2.77 12.76 19.29
CA LYS A 98 -1.67 11.78 19.19
C LYS A 98 -1.08 11.66 17.80
N VAL A 99 -1.45 12.50 16.84
CA VAL A 99 -0.98 12.43 15.45
C VAL A 99 0.55 12.30 15.34
N GLY A 100 1.30 13.05 16.15
CA GLY A 100 2.76 12.98 16.15
C GLY A 100 3.32 11.66 16.66
N GLN A 101 2.63 11.00 17.62
CA GLN A 101 3.00 9.67 18.08
C GLN A 101 2.76 8.63 16.99
N PHE A 102 1.53 8.59 16.44
CA PHE A 102 1.17 7.61 15.41
C PHE A 102 2.02 7.74 14.14
N ALA A 103 2.32 8.97 13.72
CA ALA A 103 3.18 9.21 12.57
C ALA A 103 4.62 8.72 12.77
N ARG A 104 5.20 8.93 13.96
CA ARG A 104 6.54 8.43 14.30
C ARG A 104 6.57 6.89 14.40
N GLU A 105 5.55 6.29 15.03
CA GLU A 105 5.46 4.82 15.08
C GLU A 105 5.37 4.20 13.68
N PHE A 106 4.55 4.78 12.80
CA PHE A 106 4.45 4.35 11.42
C PHE A 106 5.76 4.54 10.65
N ALA A 107 6.45 5.68 10.83
CA ALA A 107 7.77 5.92 10.24
C ALA A 107 8.80 4.87 10.69
N GLY A 108 8.79 4.50 11.97
CA GLY A 108 9.65 3.43 12.50
C GLY A 108 9.37 2.07 11.85
N MET A 109 8.10 1.72 11.60
CA MET A 109 7.74 0.53 10.84
C MET A 109 8.28 0.57 9.40
N CYS A 110 8.13 1.71 8.73
CA CYS A 110 8.61 1.89 7.35
C CYS A 110 10.14 1.80 7.27
N LEU A 111 10.86 2.39 8.23
CA LEU A 111 12.33 2.27 8.32
C LEU A 111 12.77 0.81 8.46
N GLN A 112 12.08 0.02 9.29
CA GLN A 112 12.38 -1.41 9.44
C GLN A 112 12.10 -2.19 8.16
N LEU A 113 10.98 -1.92 7.48
CA LEU A 113 10.66 -2.53 6.20
C LEU A 113 11.74 -2.23 5.16
N HIS A 114 12.05 -0.95 4.96
CA HIS A 114 13.02 -0.48 3.97
C HIS A 114 14.48 -0.83 4.30
N ALA A 115 14.76 -1.29 5.52
CA ALA A 115 16.06 -1.86 5.89
C ALA A 115 16.12 -3.40 5.70
N THR A 116 15.01 -4.04 5.31
CA THR A 116 14.94 -5.48 5.09
C THR A 116 15.43 -5.82 3.68
N HIS A 117 16.56 -6.53 3.58
CA HIS A 117 17.06 -7.04 2.30
C HIS A 117 16.22 -8.22 1.80
N VAL A 118 16.01 -8.27 0.50
CA VAL A 118 15.23 -9.33 -0.15
C VAL A 118 16.06 -10.10 -1.18
N ASP A 119 15.68 -11.34 -1.43
CA ASP A 119 16.15 -12.09 -2.59
C ASP A 119 15.48 -11.55 -3.85
N THR A 120 16.18 -10.71 -4.60
CA THR A 120 15.68 -10.03 -5.80
C THR A 120 15.22 -10.97 -6.91
N THR A 121 15.59 -12.26 -6.86
CA THR A 121 15.13 -13.27 -7.80
C THR A 121 13.72 -13.78 -7.52
N GLN A 122 13.19 -13.51 -6.32
CA GLN A 122 11.88 -14.00 -5.88
C GLN A 122 10.76 -12.97 -5.97
N PHE A 123 11.10 -11.70 -6.15
CA PHE A 123 10.15 -10.59 -6.15
C PHE A 123 10.37 -9.68 -7.35
N GLU A 124 9.31 -9.00 -7.79
CA GLU A 124 9.37 -8.02 -8.88
C GLU A 124 10.20 -6.79 -8.46
N ASN A 125 10.95 -6.21 -9.39
CA ASN A 125 11.56 -4.90 -9.20
C ASN A 125 10.49 -3.80 -9.35
N VAL A 126 10.50 -2.80 -8.46
CA VAL A 126 9.53 -1.70 -8.51
C VAL A 126 9.60 -0.92 -9.82
N LYS A 127 10.80 -0.73 -10.41
CA LYS A 127 10.96 -0.05 -11.70
C LYS A 127 10.30 -0.81 -12.84
N GLU A 128 10.44 -2.14 -12.89
CA GLU A 128 9.79 -2.99 -13.90
C GLU A 128 8.27 -2.82 -13.87
N ARG A 129 7.71 -2.74 -12.66
CA ARG A 129 6.29 -2.42 -12.48
C ARG A 129 5.93 -1.06 -13.07
N TYR A 130 6.70 -0.02 -12.76
CA TYR A 130 6.42 1.32 -13.28
C TYR A 130 6.64 1.44 -14.79
N PHE A 131 7.62 0.76 -15.37
CA PHE A 131 7.77 0.69 -16.82
C PHE A 131 6.57 0.03 -17.50
N ARG A 132 6.05 -1.06 -16.93
CA ARG A 132 4.84 -1.71 -17.43
C ARG A 132 3.63 -0.78 -17.34
N LEU A 133 3.39 -0.16 -16.18
CA LEU A 133 2.29 0.79 -15.98
C LEU A 133 2.36 1.96 -16.96
N LEU A 134 3.55 2.51 -17.18
CA LEU A 134 3.77 3.62 -18.09
C LEU A 134 3.55 3.20 -19.56
N GLY A 135 4.03 2.01 -19.94
CA GLY A 135 3.83 1.45 -21.28
C GLY A 135 2.34 1.30 -21.61
N GLU A 136 1.56 0.78 -20.67
CA GLU A 136 0.12 0.55 -20.79
C GLU A 136 -0.74 1.82 -20.66
N ASN A 137 -0.21 2.90 -20.10
CA ASN A 137 -0.96 4.13 -19.85
C ASN A 137 -1.25 4.87 -21.17
N PRO A 138 -2.53 5.12 -21.54
CA PRO A 138 -2.89 5.79 -22.78
C PRO A 138 -2.88 7.32 -22.68
N PHE A 139 -2.67 7.90 -21.50
CA PHE A 139 -2.87 9.32 -21.24
C PHE A 139 -1.58 10.15 -21.26
N PHE A 140 -0.41 9.51 -21.47
CA PHE A 140 0.87 10.15 -21.70
C PHE A 140 1.30 9.95 -23.16
N ASP A 141 1.77 11.02 -23.79
CA ASP A 141 2.36 10.94 -25.13
C ASP A 141 3.78 10.30 -25.09
N ALA A 142 4.34 10.03 -26.26
CA ALA A 142 5.63 9.36 -26.38
C ALA A 142 6.80 10.15 -25.76
N VAL A 143 6.75 11.49 -25.84
CA VAL A 143 7.79 12.35 -25.25
C VAL A 143 7.72 12.33 -23.73
N GLN A 144 6.51 12.45 -23.19
CA GLN A 144 6.27 12.36 -21.75
C GLN A 144 6.69 10.98 -21.20
N LYS A 145 6.32 9.89 -21.90
CA LYS A 145 6.73 8.54 -21.52
C LYS A 145 8.26 8.40 -21.48
N ALA A 146 8.96 8.87 -22.51
CA ALA A 146 10.41 8.80 -22.54
C ALA A 146 11.09 9.58 -21.40
N LYS A 147 10.55 10.76 -21.02
CA LYS A 147 11.04 11.51 -19.87
C LYS A 147 10.81 10.75 -18.54
N LEU A 148 9.65 10.17 -18.36
CA LEU A 148 9.32 9.38 -17.16
C LEU A 148 10.11 8.08 -17.08
N GLU A 149 10.30 7.38 -18.20
CA GLU A 149 11.16 6.19 -18.29
C GLU A 149 12.61 6.51 -17.86
N ARG A 150 13.15 7.63 -18.35
CA ARG A 150 14.48 8.08 -17.95
C ARG A 150 14.55 8.37 -16.45
N PHE A 151 13.57 9.12 -15.91
CA PHE A 151 13.53 9.41 -14.47
C PHE A 151 13.51 8.11 -13.65
N ILE A 152 12.64 7.15 -13.99
CA ILE A 152 12.55 5.86 -13.30
C ILE A 152 13.87 5.09 -13.40
N ALA A 153 14.49 5.07 -14.58
CA ALA A 153 15.75 4.37 -14.82
C ALA A 153 16.90 4.95 -13.98
N ASP A 154 16.95 6.28 -13.84
CA ASP A 154 18.01 7.00 -13.13
C ASP A 154 17.93 6.85 -11.59
N VAL A 155 16.78 6.39 -11.03
CA VAL A 155 16.66 6.08 -9.59
C VAL A 155 17.59 4.91 -9.24
N PRO A 156 18.45 5.01 -8.21
CA PRO A 156 19.29 3.88 -7.80
C PRO A 156 18.46 2.65 -7.41
N ASP A 157 18.94 1.46 -7.77
CA ASP A 157 18.36 0.22 -7.27
C ASP A 157 18.85 -0.06 -5.84
N GLU A 158 17.95 -0.54 -5.00
CA GLU A 158 18.21 -1.03 -3.66
C GLU A 158 17.58 -2.42 -3.54
N ASP A 159 18.29 -3.38 -2.98
CA ASP A 159 17.80 -4.75 -2.76
C ASP A 159 16.93 -4.86 -1.52
N THR A 160 16.11 -3.85 -1.24
CA THR A 160 15.31 -3.71 -0.03
C THR A 160 13.80 -3.86 -0.31
N ALA A 161 13.09 -4.25 0.74
CA ALA A 161 11.65 -4.49 0.69
C ALA A 161 10.87 -3.20 0.43
N ILE A 162 9.91 -3.27 -0.49
CA ILE A 162 8.93 -2.25 -0.82
C ILE A 162 7.53 -2.83 -0.60
N HIS A 163 6.68 -2.12 0.13
CA HIS A 163 5.28 -2.49 0.32
C HIS A 163 4.47 -2.45 -0.98
N GLY A 164 4.77 -1.45 -1.82
CA GLY A 164 4.10 -1.20 -3.11
C GLY A 164 2.85 -0.32 -3.00
N ASP A 165 2.06 -0.49 -1.94
CA ASP A 165 0.90 0.36 -1.59
C ASP A 165 1.01 0.85 -0.13
N LEU A 166 2.13 1.51 0.19
CA LEU A 166 2.44 1.97 1.54
C LEU A 166 1.59 3.19 1.93
N GLN A 167 0.58 2.95 2.74
CA GLN A 167 -0.26 4.00 3.30
C GLN A 167 -0.59 3.69 4.76
N TYR A 168 -0.87 4.73 5.54
CA TYR A 168 -1.11 4.60 6.98
C TYR A 168 -2.40 3.84 7.35
N SER A 169 -3.27 3.54 6.38
CA SER A 169 -4.38 2.60 6.55
C SER A 169 -3.96 1.13 6.39
N ASN A 170 -2.86 0.86 5.68
CA ASN A 170 -2.29 -0.47 5.47
C ASN A 170 -1.28 -0.87 6.54
N ALA A 171 -1.16 -0.08 7.59
CA ALA A 171 -0.45 -0.43 8.82
C ALA A 171 -1.41 -0.43 10.00
N ILE A 172 -1.42 -1.52 10.77
CA ILE A 172 -2.31 -1.75 11.90
C ILE A 172 -1.52 -2.09 13.15
N PHE A 173 -2.14 -1.84 14.30
CA PHE A 173 -1.56 -2.21 15.59
C PHE A 173 -2.60 -2.74 16.56
N VAL A 174 -2.15 -3.55 17.52
CA VAL A 174 -2.88 -3.99 18.70
C VAL A 174 -1.90 -4.11 19.87
N GLY A 175 -2.12 -3.36 20.94
CA GLY A 175 -1.14 -3.26 22.02
C GLY A 175 0.24 -2.80 21.48
N ASN A 176 1.26 -3.63 21.68
CA ASN A 176 2.62 -3.36 21.21
C ASN A 176 2.96 -4.03 19.87
N GLU A 177 2.04 -4.83 19.33
CA GLU A 177 2.25 -5.50 18.04
C GLU A 177 1.86 -4.58 16.88
N ARG A 178 2.63 -4.65 15.81
CA ARG A 178 2.50 -3.83 14.60
C ARG A 178 2.52 -4.75 13.37
N TYR A 179 1.65 -4.50 12.40
CA TYR A 179 1.54 -5.33 11.20
C TYR A 179 1.32 -4.46 9.97
N PHE A 180 1.96 -4.83 8.86
CA PHE A 180 1.55 -4.41 7.53
C PHE A 180 0.46 -5.32 7.01
N ILE A 181 -0.51 -4.76 6.29
CA ILE A 181 -1.58 -5.49 5.62
C ILE A 181 -1.65 -5.09 4.16
N ASP A 182 -2.32 -5.90 3.34
CA ASP A 182 -2.50 -5.65 1.90
C ASP A 182 -1.18 -5.58 1.11
N LEU A 183 -0.35 -6.62 1.30
CA LEU A 183 0.97 -6.78 0.68
C LEU A 183 0.91 -7.40 -0.72
N GLY A 184 -0.24 -7.30 -1.41
CA GLY A 184 -0.40 -7.82 -2.78
C GLY A 184 0.47 -7.13 -3.82
N ASP A 185 0.97 -5.94 -3.50
CA ASP A 185 1.88 -5.14 -4.32
C ASP A 185 3.34 -5.16 -3.83
N PHE A 186 3.68 -6.06 -2.90
CA PHE A 186 5.03 -6.16 -2.38
C PHE A 186 6.05 -6.42 -3.50
N CYS A 187 7.18 -5.72 -3.44
CA CYS A 187 8.24 -5.80 -4.43
C CYS A 187 9.59 -5.39 -3.79
N TRP A 188 10.62 -5.19 -4.59
CA TRP A 188 11.89 -4.65 -4.12
C TRP A 188 12.31 -3.42 -4.92
N GLY A 189 13.15 -2.58 -4.31
CA GLY A 189 13.74 -1.42 -4.95
C GLY A 189 13.93 -0.25 -4.02
N ASN A 190 14.03 0.95 -4.60
CA ASN A 190 14.26 2.16 -3.85
C ASN A 190 13.02 2.57 -3.02
N HIS A 191 13.22 2.82 -1.74
CA HIS A 191 12.17 3.16 -0.77
C HIS A 191 11.38 4.43 -1.11
N LEU A 192 11.93 5.33 -1.95
CA LEU A 192 11.22 6.55 -2.37
C LEU A 192 9.92 6.25 -3.13
N PHE A 193 9.83 5.09 -3.80
CA PHE A 193 8.58 4.67 -4.43
C PHE A 193 7.46 4.45 -3.42
N ASP A 194 7.75 3.92 -2.24
CA ASP A 194 6.76 3.76 -1.17
C ASP A 194 6.42 5.10 -0.52
N LEU A 195 7.43 5.92 -0.23
CA LEU A 195 7.22 7.24 0.38
C LEU A 195 6.38 8.17 -0.49
N GLY A 196 6.46 8.01 -1.82
CA GLY A 196 5.56 8.69 -2.76
C GLY A 196 4.08 8.40 -2.49
N MET A 197 3.72 7.17 -2.09
CA MET A 197 2.34 6.83 -1.73
C MET A 197 1.92 7.51 -0.42
N VAL A 198 2.77 7.49 0.60
CA VAL A 198 2.49 8.18 1.87
C VAL A 198 2.24 9.67 1.63
N TYR A 199 3.10 10.32 0.81
CA TYR A 199 2.96 11.74 0.49
C TYR A 199 1.68 12.02 -0.31
N LEU A 200 1.37 11.21 -1.32
CA LEU A 200 0.13 11.32 -2.09
C LEU A 200 -1.09 11.29 -1.16
N CYS A 201 -1.17 10.30 -0.28
CA CYS A 201 -2.29 10.13 0.64
C CYS A 201 -2.43 11.29 1.64
N CYS A 202 -1.31 11.89 2.07
CA CYS A 202 -1.34 12.98 3.05
C CYS A 202 -1.55 14.36 2.42
N ASN A 203 -0.94 14.63 1.26
CA ASN A 203 -0.79 15.99 0.74
C ASN A 203 -1.47 16.23 -0.61
N LEU A 204 -1.42 15.28 -1.55
CA LEU A 204 -1.95 15.48 -2.90
C LEU A 204 -3.41 15.08 -3.05
N SER A 205 -3.89 14.06 -2.34
CA SER A 205 -5.29 13.64 -2.37
C SER A 205 -6.22 14.77 -1.90
N ASN A 206 -7.41 14.85 -2.49
CA ASN A 206 -8.40 15.85 -2.10
C ASN A 206 -8.98 15.55 -0.69
N ALA A 207 -9.63 16.56 -0.08
CA ALA A 207 -10.12 16.46 1.29
C ALA A 207 -11.21 15.40 1.46
N ASP A 208 -12.14 15.31 0.50
CA ASP A 208 -13.26 14.36 0.57
C ASP A 208 -12.74 12.93 0.51
N PHE A 209 -11.79 12.64 -0.40
CA PHE A 209 -11.16 11.33 -0.48
C PHE A 209 -10.44 10.94 0.82
N ILE A 210 -9.70 11.88 1.43
CA ILE A 210 -9.00 11.63 2.70
C ILE A 210 -9.99 11.34 3.82
N GLU A 211 -11.08 12.11 3.92
CA GLU A 211 -12.08 11.92 4.96
C GLU A 211 -12.84 10.60 4.79
N GLU A 212 -13.26 10.27 3.59
CA GLU A 212 -13.98 9.04 3.29
C GLU A 212 -13.11 7.79 3.45
N THR A 213 -11.85 7.84 2.98
CA THR A 213 -10.95 6.67 2.94
C THR A 213 -10.19 6.49 4.24
N PHE A 214 -9.68 7.57 4.81
CA PHE A 214 -8.77 7.52 5.96
C PHE A 214 -9.41 7.98 7.27
N HIS A 215 -10.66 8.47 7.22
CA HIS A 215 -11.45 8.87 8.38
C HIS A 215 -10.81 9.98 9.22
N MET A 216 -10.13 10.90 8.55
CA MET A 216 -9.54 12.07 9.19
C MET A 216 -9.62 13.30 8.27
N PRO A 217 -9.64 14.53 8.81
CA PRO A 217 -9.59 15.73 7.96
C PRO A 217 -8.22 15.90 7.31
N LYS A 218 -8.17 16.48 6.10
CA LYS A 218 -6.94 16.72 5.35
C LYS A 218 -5.86 17.47 6.16
N SER A 219 -6.26 18.45 6.97
CA SER A 219 -5.31 19.18 7.82
C SER A 219 -4.57 18.28 8.81
N LEU A 220 -5.20 17.20 9.26
CA LEU A 220 -4.59 16.22 10.14
C LEU A 220 -3.67 15.26 9.38
N ALA A 221 -4.03 14.87 8.14
CA ALA A 221 -3.18 14.09 7.25
C ALA A 221 -1.87 14.84 6.91
N ILE A 222 -1.96 16.16 6.64
CA ILE A 222 -0.77 17.00 6.43
C ILE A 222 0.13 17.01 7.67
N LYS A 223 -0.43 17.16 8.86
CA LYS A 223 0.34 17.07 10.11
C LYS A 223 0.96 15.68 10.32
N PHE A 224 0.24 14.62 9.95
CA PHE A 224 0.78 13.27 9.99
C PHE A 224 2.04 13.16 9.12
N TRP A 225 1.99 13.68 7.88
CA TRP A 225 3.16 13.74 7.00
C TRP A 225 4.32 14.50 7.62
N GLU A 226 4.10 15.68 8.20
CA GLU A 226 5.16 16.49 8.80
C GLU A 226 5.93 15.73 9.90
N PHE A 227 5.22 15.00 10.78
CA PHE A 227 5.85 14.19 11.83
C PHE A 227 6.51 12.94 11.27
N PHE A 228 5.84 12.28 10.30
CA PHE A 228 6.38 11.11 9.61
C PHE A 228 7.69 11.43 8.90
N ALA A 229 7.73 12.48 8.09
CA ALA A 229 8.91 12.86 7.32
C ALA A 229 10.11 13.21 8.21
N ARG A 230 9.87 13.96 9.30
CA ARG A 230 10.93 14.31 10.26
C ARG A 230 11.50 13.09 10.98
N GLU A 231 10.66 12.10 11.30
CA GLU A 231 11.12 10.86 11.93
C GLU A 231 11.86 9.98 10.92
N TYR A 232 11.33 9.84 9.70
CA TYR A 232 11.90 8.97 8.68
C TYR A 232 13.25 9.48 8.15
N PHE A 233 13.34 10.75 7.79
CA PHE A 233 14.55 11.37 7.21
C PHE A 233 15.51 11.95 8.26
N GLY A 234 15.05 12.08 9.51
CA GLY A 234 15.79 12.72 10.57
C GLY A 234 15.61 14.24 10.62
N PRO A 235 16.02 14.87 11.73
CA PRO A 235 15.73 16.29 12.00
C PRO A 235 16.61 17.28 11.22
N GLY A 236 17.64 16.78 10.52
CA GLY A 236 18.65 17.63 9.85
C GLY A 236 18.25 18.13 8.46
N ILE A 237 17.19 17.57 7.86
CA ILE A 237 16.77 17.92 6.50
C ILE A 237 15.51 18.78 6.57
N PRO A 238 15.49 19.97 5.92
CA PRO A 238 14.30 20.79 5.85
C PRO A 238 13.11 20.07 5.20
N LEU A 239 11.92 20.20 5.76
CA LEU A 239 10.71 19.52 5.25
C LEU A 239 10.48 19.80 3.76
N LYS A 240 10.73 21.03 3.32
CA LYS A 240 10.59 21.43 1.91
C LYS A 240 11.51 20.62 0.99
N GLU A 241 12.76 20.37 1.39
CA GLU A 241 13.70 19.55 0.59
C GLU A 241 13.25 18.08 0.52
N ILE A 242 12.67 17.54 1.61
CA ILE A 242 12.08 16.21 1.63
C ILE A 242 10.90 16.15 0.66
N GLU A 243 10.02 17.16 0.69
CA GLU A 243 8.85 17.22 -0.17
C GLU A 243 9.23 17.36 -1.66
N GLU A 244 10.22 18.18 -1.97
CA GLU A 244 10.76 18.31 -3.33
C GLU A 244 11.36 16.97 -3.85
N LEU A 245 12.01 16.20 -2.98
CA LEU A 245 12.54 14.88 -3.30
C LEU A 245 11.43 13.85 -3.56
N ILE A 246 10.37 13.86 -2.75
CA ILE A 246 9.30 12.85 -2.79
C ILE A 246 8.23 13.14 -3.84
N LEU A 247 8.02 14.41 -4.17
CA LEU A 247 6.95 14.85 -5.06
C LEU A 247 6.91 14.12 -6.41
N PRO A 248 8.02 13.86 -7.11
CA PRO A 248 8.02 13.07 -8.34
C PRO A 248 7.51 11.63 -8.16
N PHE A 249 7.88 10.98 -7.06
CA PHE A 249 7.44 9.61 -6.74
C PHE A 249 5.94 9.56 -6.40
N ALA A 250 5.43 10.57 -5.73
CA ALA A 250 3.99 10.74 -5.54
C ALA A 250 3.26 10.95 -6.86
N GLY A 251 3.84 11.74 -7.76
CA GLY A 251 3.32 11.93 -9.11
C GLY A 251 3.28 10.64 -9.93
N LEU A 252 4.28 9.76 -9.80
CA LEU A 252 4.27 8.44 -10.47
C LEU A 252 3.10 7.55 -10.04
N LYS A 253 2.54 7.73 -8.82
CA LYS A 253 1.35 6.99 -8.38
C LYS A 253 0.11 7.28 -9.24
N THR A 254 0.11 8.40 -9.99
CA THR A 254 -0.93 8.70 -10.99
C THR A 254 -1.11 7.55 -11.99
N LEU A 255 -0.02 6.85 -12.36
CA LEU A 255 -0.09 5.70 -13.27
C LEU A 255 -1.00 4.58 -12.74
N ILE A 256 -0.96 4.33 -11.43
CA ILE A 256 -1.81 3.33 -10.76
C ILE A 256 -3.26 3.82 -10.76
N VAL A 257 -3.50 5.06 -10.33
CA VAL A 257 -4.85 5.62 -10.23
C VAL A 257 -5.52 5.70 -11.61
N GLU A 258 -4.78 6.12 -12.65
CA GLU A 258 -5.28 6.18 -14.02
C GLU A 258 -5.57 4.79 -14.60
N ARG A 259 -4.74 3.77 -14.29
CA ARG A 259 -5.01 2.38 -14.64
C ARG A 259 -6.34 1.90 -14.06
N ASP A 260 -6.59 2.18 -12.78
CA ASP A 260 -7.74 1.67 -12.05
C ASP A 260 -9.03 2.42 -12.39
N THR A 261 -8.94 3.73 -12.54
CA THR A 261 -10.08 4.59 -12.87
C THR A 261 -10.41 4.66 -14.36
N LYS A 262 -9.49 4.23 -15.24
CA LYS A 262 -9.59 4.34 -16.70
C LYS A 262 -9.82 5.76 -17.21
N ARG A 263 -9.34 6.76 -16.48
CA ARG A 263 -9.46 8.19 -16.82
C ARG A 263 -8.19 8.95 -16.45
N PRO A 264 -7.86 10.06 -17.14
CA PRO A 264 -6.72 10.90 -16.75
C PRO A 264 -6.98 11.59 -15.41
N MET A 265 -5.93 11.74 -14.62
CA MET A 265 -5.95 12.38 -13.29
C MET A 265 -4.94 13.54 -13.26
N PRO A 266 -5.20 14.65 -14.01
CA PRO A 266 -4.24 15.74 -14.14
C PRO A 266 -3.89 16.40 -12.81
N GLU A 267 -4.81 16.41 -11.85
CA GLU A 267 -4.60 16.94 -10.50
C GLU A 267 -3.52 16.21 -9.70
N LEU A 268 -3.27 14.94 -10.00
CA LEU A 268 -2.20 14.15 -9.36
C LEU A 268 -0.87 14.28 -10.11
N ARG A 269 -0.89 14.75 -11.36
CA ARG A 269 0.31 14.91 -12.20
C ARG A 269 1.16 16.11 -11.81
N VAL A 270 0.71 16.96 -10.88
CA VAL A 270 1.49 18.07 -10.34
C VAL A 270 2.87 17.62 -9.85
N GLY A 271 2.97 16.40 -9.32
CA GLY A 271 4.23 15.79 -8.90
C GLY A 271 5.20 15.48 -10.07
N LEU A 272 4.72 15.45 -11.31
CA LEU A 272 5.53 15.15 -12.50
C LEU A 272 5.95 16.40 -13.29
N GLU A 273 5.51 17.59 -12.90
CA GLU A 273 5.76 18.82 -13.67
C GLU A 273 7.26 19.09 -13.86
N SER A 274 8.08 18.87 -12.84
CA SER A 274 9.53 19.06 -12.91
C SER A 274 10.23 18.07 -13.86
N ILE A 275 9.64 16.91 -14.13
CA ILE A 275 10.15 15.90 -15.06
C ILE A 275 9.64 16.17 -16.48
N LEU A 276 8.37 16.56 -16.60
CA LEU A 276 7.69 16.73 -17.88
C LEU A 276 7.98 18.07 -18.56
N SER A 277 8.38 19.09 -17.78
CA SER A 277 8.89 20.36 -18.33
C SER A 277 10.24 20.17 -19.05
#